data_12a790ecd9fbea3d9f9173a3a21d468f
#
_entry.id   12a790ecd9fbea3d9f9173a3a21d468f
#
_cell.length_a   1.000
_cell.length_b   1.000
_cell.length_c   1.000
_cell.angle_alpha   90.00
_cell.angle_beta   90.00
_cell.angle_gamma   90.00
#
_symmetry.space_group_name_H-M   'P 1'
#
loop_
_entity.id
_entity.type
_entity.pdbx_description
1 polymer ?
#
loop_
_entity_poly.entity_id
_entity_poly.type
_entity_poly.pdbx_seq_one_letter_code
_entity_poly.pdbx_strand_id
1 'polypeptide(L)'
;TCIGCNQACLDRIFVGKVTSCLVNPRACHETLMPVLPANAPKQLAVVGAGPAGLAFAVNAAARGHHVTLFDALPEIGGQFNIAKQIPGKEEFHETLRYYRTMLDLHGVDLRLNTRVTTDDLLAFDETILATGIAPRLPAIDGIDHPKVLSYLDVLRDKAPVGAKVAIIGCGGIGFDTAMFLSQSGAATSQDIGEFCREWGIDTSLQTAGGLHPEGPQLSKSPRQIVMLQRKASKPGEGLGKTTGWIHRATLLA
;
A
#
# COMPACT_ATOMS: atom_id res chain seq x y z
N THR A 1 13.34 -7.59 2.70
CA THR A 1 13.95 -6.85 1.59
C THR A 1 13.26 -5.50 1.44
N CYS A 2 13.99 -4.44 1.07
CA CYS A 2 13.43 -3.12 0.80
C CYS A 2 12.55 -3.17 -0.46
N ILE A 3 11.41 -2.46 -0.42
CA ILE A 3 10.50 -2.30 -1.56
C ILE A 3 10.57 -0.89 -2.18
N GLY A 4 11.60 -0.11 -1.88
CA GLY A 4 11.83 1.21 -2.47
C GLY A 4 10.81 2.30 -2.11
N CYS A 5 9.91 2.10 -1.16
CA CYS A 5 8.80 3.02 -0.87
C CYS A 5 9.22 4.35 -0.22
N ASN A 6 10.41 4.45 0.37
CA ASN A 6 10.96 5.64 1.03
C ASN A 6 10.08 6.31 2.11
N GLN A 7 9.02 5.66 2.58
CA GLN A 7 8.04 6.26 3.48
C GLN A 7 8.54 6.27 4.93
N ALA A 8 8.41 5.18 5.66
CA ALA A 8 8.71 5.14 7.10
C ALA A 8 10.20 5.36 7.42
N CYS A 9 11.12 5.11 6.50
CA CYS A 9 12.56 5.36 6.70
C CYS A 9 12.91 6.83 6.49
N LEU A 10 12.88 7.35 5.28
CA LEU A 10 13.34 8.69 4.96
C LEU A 10 12.44 9.79 5.56
N ASP A 11 11.13 9.62 5.55
CA ASP A 11 10.23 10.60 6.16
C ASP A 11 10.49 10.79 7.66
N ARG A 12 10.91 9.75 8.37
CA ARG A 12 11.30 9.85 9.79
C ARG A 12 12.63 10.57 9.98
N ILE A 13 13.62 10.29 9.12
CA ILE A 13 14.94 10.96 9.16
C ILE A 13 14.77 12.47 9.00
N PHE A 14 13.95 12.91 8.04
CA PHE A 14 13.71 14.34 7.81
C PHE A 14 13.04 15.09 8.95
N VAL A 15 12.50 14.39 9.93
CA VAL A 15 11.93 14.99 11.15
C VAL A 15 12.73 14.65 12.41
N GLY A 16 13.95 14.14 12.25
CA GLY A 16 14.87 13.84 13.35
C GLY A 16 14.43 12.66 14.24
N LYS A 17 13.64 11.72 13.69
CA LYS A 17 13.18 10.52 14.43
C LYS A 17 14.01 9.31 14.04
N VAL A 18 14.08 8.34 14.95
CA VAL A 18 14.68 7.03 14.67
C VAL A 18 14.00 6.42 13.44
N THR A 19 14.80 5.95 12.51
CA THR A 19 14.34 5.28 11.29
C THR A 19 13.50 4.04 11.60
N SER A 20 12.61 3.71 10.71
CA SER A 20 11.72 2.55 10.75
C SER A 20 11.49 2.07 9.32
N CYS A 21 10.71 1.03 9.13
CA CYS A 21 10.39 0.51 7.79
C CYS A 21 8.90 0.18 7.68
N LEU A 22 8.30 0.48 6.53
CA LEU A 22 6.89 0.21 6.27
C LEU A 22 6.58 -1.30 6.28
N VAL A 23 7.49 -2.12 5.77
CA VAL A 23 7.29 -3.57 5.58
C VAL A 23 8.09 -4.44 6.54
N ASN A 24 9.02 -3.88 7.30
CA ASN A 24 9.80 -4.58 8.32
C ASN A 24 9.64 -3.89 9.67
N PRO A 25 8.72 -4.34 10.54
CA PRO A 25 8.44 -3.71 11.83
C PRO A 25 9.64 -3.71 12.80
N ARG A 26 10.63 -4.59 12.58
CA ARG A 26 11.82 -4.68 13.42
C ARG A 26 12.99 -3.80 12.94
N ALA A 27 12.90 -3.22 11.76
CA ALA A 27 13.99 -2.42 11.21
C ALA A 27 14.41 -1.30 12.17
N CYS A 28 15.72 -1.26 12.47
CA CYS A 28 16.35 -0.37 13.46
C CYS A 28 15.91 -0.58 14.92
N HIS A 29 15.20 -1.68 15.19
CA HIS A 29 14.77 -2.07 16.55
C HIS A 29 15.15 -3.53 16.85
N GLU A 30 16.06 -4.14 16.12
CA GLU A 30 16.41 -5.57 16.19
C GLU A 30 16.90 -5.97 17.58
N THR A 31 17.64 -5.08 18.26
CA THR A 31 18.13 -5.29 19.62
C THR A 31 17.07 -5.12 20.70
N LEU A 32 16.03 -4.31 20.42
CA LEU A 32 14.92 -4.05 21.33
C LEU A 32 13.77 -5.06 21.15
N MET A 33 13.69 -5.65 19.96
CA MET A 33 12.63 -6.59 19.56
C MET A 33 13.22 -7.93 19.10
N PRO A 34 14.02 -8.63 19.94
CA PRO A 34 14.54 -9.93 19.57
C PRO A 34 13.41 -10.97 19.47
N VAL A 35 13.51 -11.86 18.49
CA VAL A 35 12.59 -13.00 18.38
C VAL A 35 13.09 -14.10 19.31
N LEU A 36 12.67 -14.05 20.58
CA LEU A 36 13.01 -15.07 21.58
C LEU A 36 11.86 -16.09 21.69
N PRO A 37 12.15 -17.36 21.93
CA PRO A 37 11.11 -18.35 22.21
C PRO A 37 10.20 -17.89 23.36
N ALA A 38 8.92 -18.18 23.25
CA ALA A 38 7.97 -17.92 24.32
C ALA A 38 8.18 -18.90 25.49
N ASN A 39 8.15 -18.40 26.73
CA ASN A 39 8.27 -19.25 27.92
C ASN A 39 7.07 -20.20 28.06
N ALA A 40 5.89 -19.78 27.62
CA ALA A 40 4.66 -20.57 27.60
C ALA A 40 3.98 -20.35 26.23
N PRO A 41 4.06 -21.32 25.31
CA PRO A 41 3.29 -21.29 24.08
C PRO A 41 1.79 -21.15 24.33
N LYS A 42 1.11 -20.36 23.51
CA LYS A 42 -0.33 -20.09 23.59
C LYS A 42 -1.02 -20.42 22.27
N GLN A 43 -2.33 -20.69 22.35
CA GLN A 43 -3.22 -20.74 21.21
C GLN A 43 -3.69 -19.29 20.90
N LEU A 44 -3.25 -18.71 19.79
CA LEU A 44 -3.55 -17.32 19.45
C LEU A 44 -4.45 -17.25 18.23
N ALA A 45 -5.52 -16.46 18.34
CA ALA A 45 -6.32 -16.05 17.19
C ALA A 45 -5.86 -14.68 16.70
N VAL A 46 -5.67 -14.53 15.39
CA VAL A 46 -5.41 -13.24 14.74
C VAL A 46 -6.55 -13.00 13.74
N VAL A 47 -7.28 -11.91 13.89
CA VAL A 47 -8.41 -11.56 13.02
C VAL A 47 -8.02 -10.44 12.10
N GLY A 48 -7.88 -10.75 10.81
CA GLY A 48 -7.45 -9.86 9.73
C GLY A 48 -6.05 -10.17 9.23
N ALA A 49 -5.94 -10.62 7.98
CA ALA A 49 -4.69 -10.94 7.30
C ALA A 49 -4.14 -9.75 6.49
N GLY A 50 -4.39 -8.52 6.96
CA GLY A 50 -3.69 -7.32 6.51
C GLY A 50 -2.26 -7.23 7.06
N PRO A 51 -1.49 -6.18 6.73
CA PRO A 51 -0.07 -6.08 7.12
C PRO A 51 0.18 -6.21 8.62
N ALA A 52 -0.70 -5.69 9.47
CA ALA A 52 -0.57 -5.78 10.92
C ALA A 52 -0.74 -7.23 11.42
N GLY A 53 -1.82 -7.90 10.97
CA GLY A 53 -2.07 -9.30 11.35
C GLY A 53 -1.02 -10.25 10.81
N LEU A 54 -0.56 -10.06 9.57
CA LEU A 54 0.52 -10.85 8.97
C LEU A 54 1.82 -10.72 9.76
N ALA A 55 2.22 -9.48 10.09
CA ALA A 55 3.43 -9.24 10.87
C ALA A 55 3.34 -9.87 12.28
N PHE A 56 2.19 -9.72 12.94
CA PHE A 56 1.97 -10.32 14.25
C PHE A 56 2.02 -11.86 14.17
N ALA A 57 1.23 -12.46 13.25
CA ALA A 57 1.12 -13.90 13.13
C ALA A 57 2.49 -14.59 12.89
N VAL A 58 3.27 -14.07 11.95
CA VAL A 58 4.62 -14.58 11.65
C VAL A 58 5.54 -14.46 12.87
N ASN A 59 5.56 -13.31 13.55
CA ASN A 59 6.44 -13.12 14.70
C ASN A 59 6.01 -13.97 15.91
N ALA A 60 4.71 -14.12 16.16
CA ALA A 60 4.21 -14.96 17.23
C ALA A 60 4.50 -16.45 16.98
N ALA A 61 4.27 -16.94 15.76
CA ALA A 61 4.58 -18.31 15.38
C ALA A 61 6.08 -18.59 15.43
N ALA A 62 6.93 -17.66 14.97
CA ALA A 62 8.40 -17.77 15.09
C ALA A 62 8.88 -17.85 16.55
N ARG A 63 8.10 -17.36 17.50
CA ARG A 63 8.37 -17.49 18.95
C ARG A 63 7.81 -18.78 19.57
N GLY A 64 7.14 -19.63 18.79
CA GLY A 64 6.62 -20.92 19.22
C GLY A 64 5.17 -20.92 19.68
N HIS A 65 4.39 -19.83 19.47
CA HIS A 65 2.95 -19.84 19.69
C HIS A 65 2.24 -20.60 18.55
N HIS A 66 1.10 -21.22 18.87
CA HIS A 66 0.19 -21.79 17.88
C HIS A 66 -0.75 -20.69 17.39
N VAL A 67 -0.62 -20.30 16.14
CA VAL A 67 -1.35 -19.14 15.58
C VAL A 67 -2.33 -19.58 14.52
N THR A 68 -3.60 -19.20 14.69
CA THR A 68 -4.62 -19.27 13.66
C THR A 68 -4.91 -17.85 13.17
N LEU A 69 -4.73 -17.61 11.87
CA LEU A 69 -4.95 -16.31 11.22
C LEU A 69 -6.21 -16.37 10.35
N PHE A 70 -7.20 -15.56 10.70
CA PHE A 70 -8.48 -15.49 10.01
C PHE A 70 -8.57 -14.25 9.12
N ASP A 71 -9.17 -14.40 7.94
CA ASP A 71 -9.63 -13.26 7.13
C ASP A 71 -10.94 -13.59 6.42
N ALA A 72 -11.81 -12.60 6.34
CA ALA A 72 -13.07 -12.72 5.61
C ALA A 72 -12.89 -12.71 4.09
N LEU A 73 -11.74 -12.25 3.59
CA LEU A 73 -11.40 -12.18 2.17
C LEU A 73 -10.73 -13.46 1.69
N PRO A 74 -10.72 -13.73 0.36
CA PRO A 74 -10.11 -14.92 -0.22
C PRO A 74 -8.57 -14.88 -0.29
N GLU A 75 -7.95 -13.76 0.02
CA GLU A 75 -6.50 -13.59 -0.06
C GLU A 75 -5.96 -12.75 1.11
N ILE A 76 -4.69 -12.99 1.47
CA ILE A 76 -3.96 -12.17 2.44
C ILE A 76 -3.61 -10.80 1.82
N GLY A 77 -3.35 -9.79 2.67
CA GLY A 77 -2.78 -8.52 2.24
C GLY A 77 -3.59 -7.29 2.60
N GLY A 78 -4.92 -7.41 2.75
CA GLY A 78 -5.77 -6.28 3.11
C GLY A 78 -5.53 -5.05 2.22
N GLN A 79 -5.15 -3.91 2.80
CA GLN A 79 -4.89 -2.67 2.05
C GLN A 79 -3.71 -2.77 1.06
N PHE A 80 -2.76 -3.69 1.24
CA PHE A 80 -1.68 -3.90 0.27
C PHE A 80 -2.19 -4.44 -1.07
N ASN A 81 -3.31 -5.15 -1.08
CA ASN A 81 -3.95 -5.60 -2.33
C ASN A 81 -4.49 -4.44 -3.16
N ILE A 82 -4.80 -3.31 -2.52
CA ILE A 82 -5.21 -2.08 -3.20
C ILE A 82 -3.98 -1.28 -3.60
N ALA A 83 -3.02 -1.11 -2.69
CA ALA A 83 -1.80 -0.34 -2.94
C ALA A 83 -0.96 -0.90 -4.10
N LYS A 84 -0.85 -2.24 -4.23
CA LYS A 84 -0.13 -2.91 -5.32
C LYS A 84 -0.69 -2.66 -6.73
N GLN A 85 -1.91 -2.10 -6.82
CA GLN A 85 -2.54 -1.74 -8.10
C GLN A 85 -2.07 -0.39 -8.64
N ILE A 86 -1.42 0.40 -7.77
CA ILE A 86 -1.00 1.75 -8.12
C ILE A 86 0.34 1.67 -8.87
N PRO A 87 0.46 2.31 -10.02
CA PRO A 87 1.70 2.36 -10.78
C PRO A 87 2.89 2.85 -9.96
N GLY A 88 4.00 2.12 -10.00
CA GLY A 88 5.19 2.36 -9.18
C GLY A 88 5.11 1.79 -7.76
N LYS A 89 4.04 1.05 -7.41
CA LYS A 89 3.89 0.36 -6.11
C LYS A 89 3.79 -1.17 -6.24
N GLU A 90 4.19 -1.72 -7.36
CA GLU A 90 4.12 -3.15 -7.68
C GLU A 90 4.94 -4.01 -6.69
N GLU A 91 5.98 -3.44 -6.09
CA GLU A 91 6.81 -4.12 -5.07
C GLU A 91 6.03 -4.60 -3.84
N PHE A 92 4.80 -4.13 -3.62
CA PHE A 92 3.92 -4.71 -2.60
C PHE A 92 3.54 -6.17 -2.88
N HIS A 93 3.61 -6.62 -4.15
CA HIS A 93 3.47 -8.05 -4.47
C HIS A 93 4.54 -8.89 -3.76
N GLU A 94 5.79 -8.40 -3.70
CA GLU A 94 6.90 -9.08 -3.04
C GLU A 94 6.71 -9.15 -1.51
N THR A 95 6.12 -8.09 -0.92
CA THR A 95 5.76 -8.12 0.50
C THR A 95 4.73 -9.22 0.81
N LEU A 96 3.72 -9.37 -0.05
CA LEU A 96 2.70 -10.41 0.12
C LEU A 96 3.28 -11.81 -0.13
N ARG A 97 4.15 -11.97 -1.12
CA ARG A 97 4.89 -13.22 -1.37
C ARG A 97 5.72 -13.60 -0.14
N TYR A 98 6.46 -12.65 0.43
CA TYR A 98 7.21 -12.86 1.67
C TYR A 98 6.32 -13.37 2.80
N TYR A 99 5.21 -12.70 3.09
CA TYR A 99 4.33 -13.12 4.18
C TYR A 99 3.72 -14.50 3.93
N ARG A 100 3.30 -14.82 2.71
CA ARG A 100 2.78 -16.14 2.37
C ARG A 100 3.81 -17.23 2.71
N THR A 101 5.04 -17.06 2.25
CA THR A 101 6.14 -17.99 2.54
C THR A 101 6.42 -18.12 4.05
N MET A 102 6.38 -16.98 4.78
CA MET A 102 6.65 -17.00 6.22
C MET A 102 5.52 -17.64 7.04
N LEU A 103 4.26 -17.48 6.63
CA LEU A 103 3.14 -18.18 7.26
C LEU A 103 3.29 -19.69 7.13
N ASP A 104 3.61 -20.16 5.92
CA ASP A 104 3.84 -21.59 5.65
C ASP A 104 5.04 -22.12 6.44
N LEU A 105 6.18 -21.39 6.42
CA LEU A 105 7.41 -21.77 7.10
C LEU A 105 7.24 -21.93 8.61
N HIS A 106 6.43 -21.07 9.22
CA HIS A 106 6.19 -21.11 10.67
C HIS A 106 4.93 -21.87 11.06
N GLY A 107 4.25 -22.53 10.10
CA GLY A 107 3.09 -23.38 10.37
C GLY A 107 1.87 -22.61 10.90
N VAL A 108 1.65 -21.39 10.44
CA VAL A 108 0.44 -20.62 10.79
C VAL A 108 -0.78 -21.24 10.12
N ASP A 109 -1.82 -21.55 10.90
CA ASP A 109 -3.12 -22.03 10.39
C ASP A 109 -3.87 -20.85 9.77
N LEU A 110 -3.80 -20.73 8.44
CA LEU A 110 -4.42 -19.64 7.67
C LEU A 110 -5.84 -20.02 7.23
N ARG A 111 -6.84 -19.30 7.71
CA ARG A 111 -8.27 -19.49 7.39
C ARG A 111 -8.84 -18.27 6.67
N LEU A 112 -8.78 -18.30 5.35
CA LEU A 112 -9.38 -17.31 4.46
C LEU A 112 -10.87 -17.60 4.26
N ASN A 113 -11.61 -16.62 3.68
CA ASN A 113 -13.07 -16.68 3.49
C ASN A 113 -13.83 -16.98 4.81
N THR A 114 -13.26 -16.59 5.94
CA THR A 114 -13.77 -16.92 7.26
C THR A 114 -14.03 -15.64 8.05
N ARG A 115 -15.30 -15.29 8.21
CA ARG A 115 -15.72 -14.22 9.11
C ARG A 115 -16.01 -14.82 10.48
N VAL A 116 -15.12 -14.55 11.44
CA VAL A 116 -15.24 -15.05 12.81
C VAL A 116 -16.27 -14.25 13.61
N THR A 117 -16.92 -14.93 14.55
CA THR A 117 -17.77 -14.37 15.59
C THR A 117 -17.05 -14.43 16.94
N THR A 118 -17.63 -13.86 17.97
CA THR A 118 -17.08 -13.93 19.34
C THR A 118 -16.97 -15.39 19.81
N ASP A 119 -17.93 -16.24 19.46
CA ASP A 119 -17.95 -17.64 19.90
C ASP A 119 -16.81 -18.45 19.29
N ASP A 120 -16.45 -18.17 18.05
CA ASP A 120 -15.31 -18.82 17.37
C ASP A 120 -13.96 -18.53 18.05
N LEU A 121 -13.90 -17.46 18.85
CA LEU A 121 -12.65 -16.99 19.49
C LEU A 121 -12.51 -17.49 20.93
N LEU A 122 -13.53 -18.07 21.53
CA LEU A 122 -13.54 -18.52 22.93
C LEU A 122 -12.53 -19.65 23.21
N ALA A 123 -12.14 -20.41 22.18
CA ALA A 123 -11.18 -21.52 22.31
C ALA A 123 -9.70 -21.08 22.33
N PHE A 124 -9.42 -19.81 22.13
CA PHE A 124 -8.07 -19.26 22.09
C PHE A 124 -7.70 -18.60 23.43
N ASP A 125 -6.42 -18.68 23.78
CA ASP A 125 -5.90 -18.04 25.00
C ASP A 125 -5.94 -16.51 24.88
N GLU A 126 -5.62 -16.00 23.68
CA GLU A 126 -5.66 -14.56 23.38
C GLU A 126 -6.09 -14.33 21.93
N THR A 127 -6.75 -13.19 21.71
CA THR A 127 -7.20 -12.75 20.38
C THR A 127 -6.61 -11.39 20.03
N ILE A 128 -6.05 -11.29 18.83
CA ILE A 128 -5.48 -10.08 18.26
C ILE A 128 -6.40 -9.56 17.16
N LEU A 129 -6.97 -8.39 17.36
CA LEU A 129 -7.83 -7.75 16.37
C LEU A 129 -6.99 -6.85 15.45
N ALA A 130 -6.84 -7.26 14.19
CA ALA A 130 -6.11 -6.56 13.13
C ALA A 130 -7.03 -6.31 11.91
N THR A 131 -8.28 -5.98 12.16
CA THR A 131 -9.38 -5.92 11.16
C THR A 131 -9.28 -4.73 10.19
N GLY A 132 -8.30 -3.85 10.37
CA GLY A 132 -8.05 -2.73 9.48
C GLY A 132 -9.02 -1.56 9.65
N ILE A 133 -9.32 -0.89 8.56
CA ILE A 133 -10.15 0.31 8.51
C ILE A 133 -11.25 0.17 7.46
N ALA A 134 -12.37 0.85 7.69
CA ALA A 134 -13.39 1.09 6.68
C ALA A 134 -13.22 2.50 6.08
N PRO A 135 -13.44 2.70 4.77
CA PRO A 135 -13.44 4.03 4.17
C PRO A 135 -14.49 4.93 4.82
N ARG A 136 -14.11 6.15 5.12
CA ARG A 136 -15.06 7.16 5.59
C ARG A 136 -15.85 7.71 4.41
N LEU A 137 -17.17 7.66 4.51
CA LEU A 137 -18.06 8.37 3.60
C LEU A 137 -18.28 9.79 4.14
N PRO A 138 -17.91 10.85 3.41
CA PRO A 138 -18.17 12.22 3.82
C PRO A 138 -19.68 12.55 3.66
N ALA A 139 -20.19 13.41 4.52
CA ALA A 139 -21.55 13.94 4.35
C ALA A 139 -21.52 15.03 3.26
N ILE A 140 -21.84 14.66 2.03
CA ILE A 140 -21.92 15.53 0.86
C ILE A 140 -23.22 15.18 0.13
N ASP A 141 -23.98 16.20 -0.25
CA ASP A 141 -25.23 16.00 -1.00
C ASP A 141 -24.95 15.25 -2.30
N GLY A 142 -25.71 14.19 -2.56
CA GLY A 142 -25.55 13.34 -3.73
C GLY A 142 -24.44 12.29 -3.63
N ILE A 143 -23.87 12.03 -2.46
CA ILE A 143 -22.81 11.00 -2.24
C ILE A 143 -23.29 9.58 -2.60
N ASP A 144 -24.57 9.32 -2.52
CA ASP A 144 -25.25 8.06 -2.84
C ASP A 144 -25.66 7.95 -4.33
N HIS A 145 -25.36 8.97 -5.14
CA HIS A 145 -25.68 8.92 -6.57
C HIS A 145 -24.86 7.81 -7.28
N PRO A 146 -25.45 7.05 -8.23
CA PRO A 146 -24.76 5.92 -8.91
C PRO A 146 -23.47 6.27 -9.67
N LYS A 147 -23.22 7.56 -9.95
CA LYS A 147 -21.96 8.03 -10.55
C LYS A 147 -20.83 8.22 -9.54
N VAL A 148 -21.15 8.17 -8.24
CA VAL A 148 -20.15 8.32 -7.18
C VAL A 148 -19.57 6.95 -6.88
N LEU A 149 -18.25 6.86 -7.02
CA LEU A 149 -17.49 5.63 -6.77
C LEU A 149 -16.52 5.88 -5.62
N SER A 150 -16.39 4.90 -4.73
CA SER A 150 -15.30 4.89 -3.76
C SER A 150 -13.98 4.48 -4.42
N TYR A 151 -12.85 4.75 -3.77
CA TYR A 151 -11.56 4.25 -4.25
C TYR A 151 -11.51 2.71 -4.29
N LEU A 152 -12.31 2.03 -3.46
CA LEU A 152 -12.41 0.57 -3.48
C LEU A 152 -13.08 0.08 -4.75
N ASP A 153 -14.20 0.72 -5.15
CA ASP A 153 -14.89 0.37 -6.39
C ASP A 153 -13.95 0.51 -7.60
N VAL A 154 -13.12 1.56 -7.60
CA VAL A 154 -12.18 1.83 -8.70
C VAL A 154 -10.97 0.89 -8.68
N LEU A 155 -10.28 0.78 -7.54
CA LEU A 155 -8.99 0.09 -7.46
C LEU A 155 -9.13 -1.41 -7.22
N ARG A 156 -10.08 -1.84 -6.40
CA ARG A 156 -10.33 -3.24 -6.09
C ARG A 156 -11.29 -3.88 -7.08
N ASP A 157 -12.46 -3.26 -7.25
CA ASP A 157 -13.58 -3.87 -7.97
C ASP A 157 -13.55 -3.53 -9.48
N LYS A 158 -12.61 -2.65 -9.90
CA LYS A 158 -12.38 -2.25 -11.29
C LYS A 158 -13.64 -1.70 -11.98
N ALA A 159 -14.47 -0.99 -11.20
CA ALA A 159 -15.67 -0.35 -11.74
C ALA A 159 -15.33 0.57 -12.94
N PRO A 160 -16.16 0.59 -13.98
CA PRO A 160 -15.91 1.40 -15.15
C PRO A 160 -15.97 2.90 -14.80
N VAL A 161 -14.93 3.64 -15.21
CA VAL A 161 -14.79 5.08 -14.96
C VAL A 161 -14.80 5.83 -16.27
N GLY A 162 -15.58 6.90 -16.34
CA GLY A 162 -15.73 7.73 -17.54
C GLY A 162 -14.48 8.57 -17.90
N ALA A 163 -14.53 9.26 -19.03
CA ALA A 163 -13.42 10.09 -19.52
C ALA A 163 -13.20 11.38 -18.70
N LYS A 164 -14.20 11.86 -17.96
CA LYS A 164 -14.10 13.05 -17.09
C LYS A 164 -14.36 12.62 -15.66
N VAL A 165 -13.39 12.87 -14.77
CA VAL A 165 -13.41 12.42 -13.39
C VAL A 165 -13.14 13.58 -12.44
N ALA A 166 -13.96 13.69 -11.40
CA ALA A 166 -13.69 14.55 -10.25
C ALA A 166 -13.32 13.68 -9.04
N ILE A 167 -12.15 13.89 -8.46
CA ILE A 167 -11.69 13.20 -7.25
C ILE A 167 -11.85 14.15 -6.06
N ILE A 168 -12.66 13.75 -5.08
CA ILE A 168 -12.87 14.53 -3.87
C ILE A 168 -11.86 14.08 -2.80
N GLY A 169 -10.82 14.87 -2.62
CA GLY A 169 -9.73 14.62 -1.69
C GLY A 169 -8.36 14.56 -2.35
N CYS A 170 -7.45 15.43 -1.93
CA CYS A 170 -6.07 15.52 -2.43
C CYS A 170 -5.05 15.00 -1.41
N GLY A 171 -5.41 13.94 -0.68
CA GLY A 171 -4.51 13.16 0.17
C GLY A 171 -3.90 11.98 -0.61
N GLY A 172 -3.17 11.09 0.09
CA GLY A 172 -2.50 9.93 -0.53
C GLY A 172 -3.41 9.08 -1.40
N ILE A 173 -4.58 8.69 -0.89
CA ILE A 173 -5.56 7.88 -1.65
C ILE A 173 -6.04 8.61 -2.91
N GLY A 174 -6.30 9.93 -2.82
CA GLY A 174 -6.73 10.71 -3.98
C GLY A 174 -5.65 10.78 -5.07
N PHE A 175 -4.39 10.98 -4.67
CA PHE A 175 -3.25 10.94 -5.59
C PHE A 175 -3.06 9.55 -6.20
N ASP A 176 -3.10 8.50 -5.41
CA ASP A 176 -2.99 7.12 -5.88
C ASP A 176 -4.09 6.78 -6.89
N THR A 177 -5.34 7.16 -6.58
CA THR A 177 -6.47 6.97 -7.50
C THR A 177 -6.29 7.77 -8.80
N ALA A 178 -5.80 9.01 -8.71
CA ALA A 178 -5.52 9.83 -9.88
C ALA A 178 -4.43 9.20 -10.76
N MET A 179 -3.33 8.74 -10.17
CA MET A 179 -2.25 8.06 -10.89
C MET A 179 -2.75 6.77 -11.57
N PHE A 180 -3.53 5.97 -10.89
CA PHE A 180 -4.14 4.78 -11.47
C PHE A 180 -5.04 5.11 -12.67
N LEU A 181 -5.86 6.16 -12.56
CA LEU A 181 -6.79 6.58 -13.61
C LEU A 181 -6.12 7.33 -14.77
N SER A 182 -4.97 7.95 -14.55
CA SER A 182 -4.21 8.68 -15.59
C SER A 182 -3.42 7.76 -16.52
N GLN A 183 -3.21 6.51 -16.13
CA GLN A 183 -2.48 5.56 -16.97
C GLN A 183 -3.36 4.85 -17.99
N SER A 184 -2.75 4.56 -19.14
CA SER A 184 -3.29 3.71 -20.19
C SER A 184 -2.32 2.55 -20.45
N GLY A 185 -2.76 1.31 -20.21
CA GLY A 185 -1.95 0.12 -20.48
C GLY A 185 -1.14 -0.39 -19.27
N ALA A 186 -0.05 -1.11 -19.54
CA ALA A 186 0.83 -1.66 -18.53
C ALA A 186 1.62 -0.55 -17.80
N ALA A 187 1.98 -0.81 -16.54
CA ALA A 187 2.79 0.11 -15.77
C ALA A 187 4.19 0.24 -16.37
N THR A 188 4.58 1.44 -16.78
CA THR A 188 5.89 1.75 -17.36
C THR A 188 7.03 1.51 -16.37
N SER A 189 6.72 1.56 -15.07
CA SER A 189 7.66 1.26 -13.98
C SER A 189 8.27 -0.14 -14.03
N GLN A 190 7.66 -1.08 -14.75
CA GLN A 190 8.14 -2.46 -14.90
C GLN A 190 8.97 -2.70 -16.16
N ASP A 191 9.05 -1.72 -17.06
CA ASP A 191 9.87 -1.75 -18.26
C ASP A 191 10.94 -0.65 -18.21
N ILE A 192 12.21 -1.04 -18.14
CA ILE A 192 13.33 -0.10 -17.99
C ILE A 192 13.40 0.86 -19.20
N GLY A 193 13.18 0.37 -20.41
CA GLY A 193 13.21 1.18 -21.62
C GLY A 193 12.10 2.23 -21.64
N GLU A 194 10.87 1.80 -21.36
CA GLU A 194 9.72 2.69 -21.28
C GLU A 194 9.85 3.69 -20.13
N PHE A 195 10.33 3.27 -18.96
CA PHE A 195 10.59 4.15 -17.83
C PHE A 195 11.63 5.23 -18.19
N CYS A 196 12.76 4.82 -18.80
CA CYS A 196 13.81 5.77 -19.21
C CYS A 196 13.30 6.77 -20.26
N ARG A 197 12.50 6.31 -21.22
CA ARG A 197 11.88 7.17 -22.24
C ARG A 197 10.91 8.16 -21.60
N GLU A 198 10.03 7.67 -20.72
CA GLU A 198 9.03 8.48 -20.04
C GLU A 198 9.67 9.60 -19.21
N TRP A 199 10.77 9.30 -18.53
CA TRP A 199 11.49 10.27 -17.69
C TRP A 199 12.61 11.02 -18.41
N GLY A 200 12.82 10.76 -19.71
CA GLY A 200 13.87 11.40 -20.50
C GLY A 200 15.28 11.04 -20.04
N ILE A 201 15.49 9.81 -19.58
CA ILE A 201 16.80 9.34 -19.08
C ILE A 201 17.64 8.86 -20.27
N ASP A 202 18.82 9.43 -20.44
CA ASP A 202 19.83 8.99 -21.42
C ASP A 202 20.72 7.89 -20.82
N THR A 203 20.42 6.64 -21.15
CA THR A 203 21.18 5.47 -20.71
C THR A 203 22.52 5.32 -21.47
N SER A 204 22.73 6.04 -22.56
CA SER A 204 23.99 6.05 -23.31
C SER A 204 25.09 6.89 -22.65
N LEU A 205 24.71 7.73 -21.68
CA LEU A 205 25.59 8.66 -20.94
C LEU A 205 26.31 9.68 -21.85
N GLN A 206 25.74 9.95 -23.01
CA GLN A 206 26.33 10.92 -23.97
C GLN A 206 25.91 12.36 -23.65
N THR A 207 24.80 12.54 -22.92
CA THR A 207 24.31 13.86 -22.54
C THR A 207 24.70 14.23 -21.12
N ALA A 208 24.96 15.48 -20.87
CA ALA A 208 25.30 15.98 -19.53
C ALA A 208 24.15 15.76 -18.56
N GLY A 209 24.43 15.17 -17.38
CA GLY A 209 23.44 14.87 -16.38
C GLY A 209 22.59 13.63 -16.67
N GLY A 210 22.85 12.90 -17.77
CA GLY A 210 22.12 11.69 -18.12
C GLY A 210 20.65 11.92 -18.51
N LEU A 211 20.34 13.12 -19.03
CA LEU A 211 18.99 13.48 -19.47
C LEU A 211 18.96 13.76 -20.97
N HIS A 212 17.99 13.24 -21.68
CA HIS A 212 17.78 13.57 -23.08
C HIS A 212 17.46 15.05 -23.26
N PRO A 213 17.99 15.70 -24.31
CA PRO A 213 17.74 17.12 -24.61
C PRO A 213 16.23 17.42 -24.82
N GLU A 214 15.48 16.41 -25.29
CA GLU A 214 14.03 16.50 -25.52
C GLU A 214 13.22 16.43 -24.21
N GLY A 215 13.85 16.07 -23.10
CA GLY A 215 13.20 15.93 -21.81
C GLY A 215 12.28 14.71 -21.69
N PRO A 216 11.44 14.67 -20.64
CA PRO A 216 10.48 13.59 -20.39
C PRO A 216 9.43 13.47 -21.49
N GLN A 217 9.08 12.24 -21.87
CA GLN A 217 8.03 11.94 -22.85
C GLN A 217 6.88 11.18 -22.18
N LEU A 218 6.13 11.89 -21.34
CA LEU A 218 5.03 11.32 -20.59
C LEU A 218 3.84 10.96 -21.50
N SER A 219 3.25 9.81 -21.26
CA SER A 219 2.05 9.37 -21.98
C SER A 219 0.85 10.22 -21.56
N LYS A 220 0.04 10.65 -22.54
CA LYS A 220 -1.17 11.42 -22.23
C LYS A 220 -2.18 10.58 -21.46
N SER A 221 -2.75 11.17 -20.42
CA SER A 221 -3.84 10.55 -19.67
C SER A 221 -5.06 10.27 -20.58
N PRO A 222 -5.67 9.08 -20.51
CA PRO A 222 -6.90 8.77 -21.23
C PRO A 222 -8.13 9.50 -20.62
N ARG A 223 -7.94 10.18 -19.48
CA ARG A 223 -9.01 10.87 -18.74
C ARG A 223 -8.63 12.29 -18.39
N GLN A 224 -9.62 13.16 -18.36
CA GLN A 224 -9.52 14.47 -17.74
C GLN A 224 -9.85 14.32 -16.26
N ILE A 225 -8.86 14.54 -15.40
CA ILE A 225 -8.98 14.36 -13.94
C ILE A 225 -8.93 15.74 -13.27
N VAL A 226 -9.91 16.02 -12.43
CA VAL A 226 -9.94 17.21 -11.58
C VAL A 226 -9.92 16.77 -10.13
N MET A 227 -8.93 17.22 -9.37
CA MET A 227 -8.80 16.92 -7.94
C MET A 227 -9.32 18.10 -7.11
N LEU A 228 -10.20 17.82 -6.16
CA LEU A 228 -10.86 18.81 -5.33
C LEU A 228 -10.49 18.62 -3.87
N GLN A 229 -10.14 19.70 -3.18
CA GLN A 229 -9.92 19.67 -1.73
C GLN A 229 -10.55 20.90 -1.04
N ARG A 230 -10.98 20.68 0.20
CA ARG A 230 -11.55 21.75 1.03
C ARG A 230 -10.47 22.65 1.65
N LYS A 231 -9.29 22.09 1.93
CA LYS A 231 -8.18 22.82 2.54
C LYS A 231 -7.60 23.84 1.56
N ALA A 232 -7.22 25.02 2.07
CA ALA A 232 -6.53 26.04 1.27
C ALA A 232 -5.04 25.71 1.02
N SER A 233 -4.51 24.68 1.66
CA SER A 233 -3.12 24.26 1.47
C SER A 233 -2.87 23.65 0.08
N LYS A 234 -1.61 23.54 -0.29
CA LYS A 234 -1.22 22.94 -1.57
C LYS A 234 -1.71 21.48 -1.67
N PRO A 235 -2.32 21.04 -2.79
CA PRO A 235 -2.67 19.65 -3.00
C PRO A 235 -1.48 18.72 -2.75
N GLY A 236 -1.70 17.63 -2.00
CA GLY A 236 -0.64 16.69 -1.65
C GLY A 236 0.39 17.20 -0.64
N GLU A 237 0.13 18.25 0.12
CA GLU A 237 1.06 18.75 1.15
C GLU A 237 1.42 17.71 2.21
N GLY A 238 0.48 16.81 2.53
CA GLY A 238 0.68 15.71 3.48
C GLY A 238 1.30 14.44 2.89
N LEU A 239 1.71 14.44 1.62
CA LEU A 239 2.44 13.32 1.02
C LEU A 239 3.85 13.23 1.57
N GLY A 240 4.48 12.04 1.46
CA GLY A 240 5.85 11.81 1.85
C GLY A 240 6.80 12.85 1.22
N LYS A 241 7.76 13.33 1.99
CA LYS A 241 8.69 14.39 1.53
C LYS A 241 9.52 13.96 0.32
N THR A 242 9.85 12.67 0.26
CA THR A 242 10.70 12.11 -0.80
C THR A 242 9.93 11.79 -2.08
N THR A 243 8.64 11.44 -2.00
CA THR A 243 7.86 10.98 -3.15
C THR A 243 6.73 11.94 -3.57
N GLY A 244 6.26 12.78 -2.65
CA GLY A 244 5.11 13.65 -2.92
C GLY A 244 5.33 14.67 -4.04
N TRP A 245 6.56 15.12 -4.25
CA TRP A 245 6.88 16.02 -5.35
C TRP A 245 6.85 15.28 -6.71
N ILE A 246 7.26 14.01 -6.74
CA ILE A 246 7.20 13.16 -7.95
C ILE A 246 5.73 12.98 -8.35
N HIS A 247 4.88 12.55 -7.41
CA HIS A 247 3.45 12.36 -7.68
C HIS A 247 2.77 13.63 -8.22
N ARG A 248 3.15 14.81 -7.67
CA ARG A 248 2.64 16.09 -8.21
C ARG A 248 3.14 16.38 -9.60
N ALA A 249 4.43 16.16 -9.87
CA ALA A 249 5.02 16.38 -11.19
C ALA A 249 4.35 15.48 -12.24
N THR A 250 4.18 14.19 -11.95
CA THR A 250 3.55 13.22 -12.86
C THR A 250 2.10 13.59 -13.19
N LEU A 251 1.32 14.06 -12.21
CA LEU A 251 -0.10 14.41 -12.45
C LEU A 251 -0.32 15.79 -13.08
N LEU A 252 0.70 16.64 -13.15
CA LEU A 252 0.65 17.96 -13.78
C LEU A 252 1.17 17.96 -15.22
N ALA A 253 1.85 16.92 -15.62
CA ALA A 253 2.37 16.73 -16.97
C ALA A 253 1.31 16.10 -17.90
#